data_53b32b1a3c4a4be15912145ad0faaf6c
#
_entry.id   53b32b1a3c4a4be15912145ad0faaf6c
#
_cell.length_a   1.000
_cell.length_b   1.000
_cell.length_c   1.000
_cell.angle_alpha   90.00
_cell.angle_beta   90.00
_cell.angle_gamma   90.00
#
_symmetry.space_group_name_H-M   'P 1'
#
loop_
_entity.id
_entity.type
_entity.pdbx_description
1 polymer ?
#
loop_
_entity_poly.entity_id
_entity_poly.type
_entity_poly.pdbx_seq_one_letter_code
_entity_poly.pdbx_strand_id
1 'polypeptide(L)'
;MMEVGGLFDAEDCFGAWNVYKAIEKQSPATSNRLVIGPWFHGQWAGADGTHLGNVRFGSNTSLWFQQNREIPFFNYYLKGKGNLDSIPKATVFFTGENEWHEFKIWPPQDVQLTNLYLQANNQLGFTQPASGNNPDEYVSDPAKPVPYTSGIHEDRTREYMTDDQRFTANRTDVLVYKTDTLKEDITIAGPITADLQVSISTTDADFVVKLIDVFPDDFAYEEDANTQKPGYIMNGYQMLVRGDVMRGRYRNNFEKPEAFIPGQISKVKFTMNDVAHKFKKGHRIMVQIQSSWFPLVDRNPQKMVDIYTCSDSDFQKATIKIYHDPDHASFLVMPVLHE
;
A
#
# COMPACT_ATOMS: atom_id res chain seq x y z
N MET A 1 -3.70 -1.15 26.85
CA MET A 1 -2.89 -0.39 25.88
C MET A 1 -3.80 0.06 24.74
N MET A 2 -3.49 1.16 24.08
CA MET A 2 -4.15 1.58 22.83
C MET A 2 -3.06 1.97 21.83
N GLU A 3 -2.97 1.21 20.74
CA GLU A 3 -2.10 1.49 19.60
C GLU A 3 -2.86 2.39 18.64
N VAL A 4 -2.29 3.52 18.26
CA VAL A 4 -2.90 4.50 17.35
C VAL A 4 -1.96 4.73 16.19
N GLY A 5 -2.47 4.65 14.98
CA GLY A 5 -1.67 4.85 13.78
C GLY A 5 -2.48 5.36 12.59
N GLY A 6 -1.79 5.66 11.51
CA GLY A 6 -2.38 6.13 10.26
C GLY A 6 -2.25 5.12 9.12
N LEU A 7 -3.29 4.98 8.31
CA LEU A 7 -3.23 4.22 7.06
C LEU A 7 -2.16 4.77 6.11
N PHE A 8 -1.93 6.07 6.18
CA PHE A 8 -1.00 6.81 5.32
C PHE A 8 0.16 7.40 6.10
N ASP A 9 0.55 6.72 7.19
CA ASP A 9 1.71 7.10 7.98
C ASP A 9 2.99 6.63 7.28
N ALA A 10 3.73 7.58 6.71
CA ALA A 10 4.96 7.29 5.99
C ALA A 10 6.16 6.97 6.90
N GLU A 11 6.01 7.09 8.21
CA GLU A 11 7.06 6.85 9.20
C GLU A 11 6.80 5.56 9.99
N ASP A 12 5.55 5.30 10.38
CA ASP A 12 5.22 4.22 11.32
C ASP A 12 4.03 3.34 10.91
N CYS A 13 3.73 3.26 9.62
CA CYS A 13 2.67 2.38 9.13
C CYS A 13 2.91 0.92 9.51
N PHE A 14 4.17 0.46 9.50
CA PHE A 14 4.55 -0.90 9.90
C PHE A 14 4.41 -1.12 11.42
N GLY A 15 4.84 -0.15 12.24
CA GLY A 15 4.95 -0.29 13.69
C GLY A 15 3.60 -0.51 14.36
N ALA A 16 2.62 0.37 14.14
CA ALA A 16 1.33 0.32 14.79
C ALA A 16 0.62 -1.04 14.62
N TRP A 17 0.55 -1.55 13.39
CA TRP A 17 -0.04 -2.85 13.09
C TRP A 17 0.68 -4.02 13.75
N ASN A 18 2.02 -4.02 13.68
CA ASN A 18 2.81 -5.15 14.15
C ASN A 18 2.96 -5.19 15.66
N VAL A 19 3.02 -4.03 16.32
CA VAL A 19 2.98 -3.95 17.79
C VAL A 19 1.65 -4.51 18.31
N TYR A 20 0.51 -4.08 17.74
CA TYR A 20 -0.78 -4.63 18.11
C TYR A 20 -0.81 -6.16 17.95
N LYS A 21 -0.43 -6.69 16.78
CA LYS A 21 -0.42 -8.14 16.50
C LYS A 21 0.53 -8.90 17.43
N ALA A 22 1.69 -8.32 17.73
CA ALA A 22 2.66 -8.94 18.63
C ALA A 22 2.12 -9.05 20.07
N ILE A 23 1.44 -8.01 20.55
CA ILE A 23 0.81 -8.02 21.88
C ILE A 23 -0.31 -9.06 21.94
N GLU A 24 -1.21 -9.08 20.95
CA GLU A 24 -2.30 -10.07 20.89
C GLU A 24 -1.75 -11.51 20.92
N LYS A 25 -0.61 -11.76 20.24
CA LYS A 25 0.03 -13.08 20.18
C LYS A 25 0.80 -13.44 21.44
N GLN A 26 1.59 -12.51 21.98
CA GLN A 26 2.57 -12.80 23.04
C GLN A 26 2.03 -12.53 24.45
N SER A 27 1.02 -11.66 24.57
CA SER A 27 0.43 -11.23 25.84
C SER A 27 -1.09 -11.13 25.73
N PRO A 28 -1.81 -12.22 25.43
CA PRO A 28 -3.26 -12.19 25.14
C PRO A 28 -4.13 -11.75 26.32
N ALA A 29 -3.57 -11.77 27.56
CA ALA A 29 -4.24 -11.22 28.75
C ALA A 29 -4.20 -9.69 28.81
N THR A 30 -3.38 -9.03 27.98
CA THR A 30 -3.30 -7.57 27.94
C THR A 30 -4.57 -7.00 27.32
N SER A 31 -5.16 -6.01 28.00
CA SER A 31 -6.25 -5.24 27.40
C SER A 31 -5.69 -4.31 26.31
N ASN A 32 -5.54 -4.85 25.11
CA ASN A 32 -4.95 -4.19 23.96
C ASN A 32 -6.03 -3.72 22.99
N ARG A 33 -5.85 -2.56 22.39
CA ARG A 33 -6.76 -1.94 21.43
C ARG A 33 -5.98 -1.30 20.30
N LEU A 34 -6.57 -1.33 19.12
CA LEU A 34 -6.04 -0.73 17.90
C LEU A 34 -6.98 0.35 17.40
N VAL A 35 -6.45 1.51 17.03
CA VAL A 35 -7.19 2.53 16.29
C VAL A 35 -6.36 3.00 15.11
N ILE A 36 -6.88 2.80 13.91
CA ILE A 36 -6.21 3.23 12.67
C ILE A 36 -7.15 4.14 11.89
N GLY A 37 -6.73 5.39 11.71
CA GLY A 37 -7.45 6.34 10.88
C GLY A 37 -6.76 6.61 9.55
N PRO A 38 -7.36 7.43 8.68
CA PRO A 38 -6.82 7.75 7.36
C PRO A 38 -5.74 8.85 7.43
N TRP A 39 -4.84 8.73 8.38
CA TRP A 39 -3.92 9.79 8.80
C TRP A 39 -2.50 9.60 8.28
N PHE A 40 -1.81 10.74 8.12
CA PHE A 40 -0.36 10.78 8.16
C PHE A 40 0.14 10.80 9.62
N HIS A 41 1.45 10.69 9.82
CA HIS A 41 2.07 10.63 11.14
C HIS A 41 1.64 11.79 12.07
N GLY A 42 0.97 11.46 13.17
CA GLY A 42 0.51 12.43 14.18
C GLY A 42 -0.71 13.27 13.79
N GLN A 43 -1.33 13.05 12.64
CA GLN A 43 -2.50 13.85 12.20
C GLN A 43 -3.67 13.79 13.17
N TRP A 44 -3.88 12.66 13.86
CA TRP A 44 -4.93 12.48 14.86
C TRP A 44 -4.86 13.45 16.06
N ALA A 45 -3.68 14.02 16.32
CA ALA A 45 -3.46 14.94 17.44
C ALA A 45 -3.36 16.41 17.01
N GLY A 46 -2.95 16.69 15.76
CA GLY A 46 -2.54 18.03 15.32
C GLY A 46 -3.39 18.64 14.21
N ALA A 47 -4.29 17.87 13.58
CA ALA A 47 -5.12 18.34 12.47
C ALA A 47 -6.51 17.72 12.51
N ASP A 48 -7.40 18.12 11.60
CA ASP A 48 -8.79 17.65 11.59
C ASP A 48 -8.98 16.24 10.99
N GLY A 49 -8.04 15.79 10.14
CA GLY A 49 -8.12 14.48 9.49
C GLY A 49 -9.22 14.37 8.43
N THR A 50 -9.65 15.49 7.85
CA THR A 50 -10.71 15.51 6.82
C THR A 50 -10.20 15.08 5.45
N HIS A 51 -8.91 15.16 5.21
CA HIS A 51 -8.27 14.83 3.93
C HIS A 51 -6.78 14.55 4.07
N LEU A 52 -6.20 13.93 3.04
CA LEU A 52 -4.77 13.89 2.80
C LEU A 52 -4.51 14.15 1.31
N GLY A 53 -3.73 15.17 1.00
CA GLY A 53 -3.56 15.63 -0.37
C GLY A 53 -4.92 16.00 -1.01
N ASN A 54 -5.23 15.36 -2.12
CA ASN A 54 -6.49 15.56 -2.85
C ASN A 54 -7.61 14.60 -2.42
N VAL A 55 -7.29 13.60 -1.60
CA VAL A 55 -8.26 12.59 -1.16
C VAL A 55 -8.98 13.06 0.09
N ARG A 56 -10.32 13.09 0.05
CA ARG A 56 -11.21 13.52 1.14
C ARG A 56 -11.78 12.31 1.87
N PHE A 57 -11.93 12.43 3.20
CA PHE A 57 -12.45 11.37 4.07
C PHE A 57 -13.87 11.65 4.60
N GLY A 58 -14.51 12.70 4.12
CA GLY A 58 -15.95 12.97 4.37
C GLY A 58 -16.28 13.46 5.77
N SER A 59 -15.37 13.35 6.75
CA SER A 59 -15.62 13.73 8.15
C SER A 59 -14.36 14.19 8.86
N ASN A 60 -14.51 14.85 10.01
CA ASN A 60 -13.38 15.17 10.91
C ASN A 60 -12.98 13.92 11.70
N THR A 61 -12.13 13.10 11.09
CA THR A 61 -11.75 11.79 11.63
C THR A 61 -10.90 11.90 12.91
N SER A 62 -10.10 12.95 13.05
CA SER A 62 -9.28 13.18 14.25
C SER A 62 -10.14 13.57 15.45
N LEU A 63 -11.10 14.47 15.27
CA LEU A 63 -12.03 14.82 16.34
C LEU A 63 -12.90 13.63 16.73
N TRP A 64 -13.38 12.86 15.75
CA TRP A 64 -14.14 11.65 16.01
C TRP A 64 -13.33 10.67 16.89
N PHE A 65 -12.08 10.42 16.55
CA PHE A 65 -11.18 9.56 17.34
C PHE A 65 -11.03 10.08 18.77
N GLN A 66 -10.71 11.37 18.93
CA GLN A 66 -10.52 11.97 20.25
C GLN A 66 -11.77 11.79 21.12
N GLN A 67 -12.95 12.07 20.59
CA GLN A 67 -14.21 12.00 21.33
C GLN A 67 -14.67 10.57 21.63
N ASN A 68 -14.47 9.65 20.70
CA ASN A 68 -15.06 8.31 20.77
C ASN A 68 -14.08 7.23 21.24
N ARG A 69 -12.78 7.48 21.23
CA ARG A 69 -11.75 6.51 21.62
C ARG A 69 -10.78 7.04 22.66
N GLU A 70 -10.10 8.13 22.37
CA GLU A 70 -9.03 8.65 23.22
C GLU A 70 -9.56 9.15 24.58
N ILE A 71 -10.51 10.06 24.58
CA ILE A 71 -11.10 10.61 25.82
C ILE A 71 -11.77 9.50 26.68
N PRO A 72 -12.60 8.59 26.13
CA PRO A 72 -13.13 7.45 26.89
C PRO A 72 -12.05 6.56 27.48
N PHE A 73 -10.97 6.26 26.73
CA PHE A 73 -9.86 5.45 27.21
C PHE A 73 -9.17 6.08 28.42
N PHE A 74 -8.79 7.36 28.34
CA PHE A 74 -8.15 8.06 29.44
C PHE A 74 -9.10 8.34 30.62
N ASN A 75 -10.39 8.57 30.38
CA ASN A 75 -11.39 8.68 31.46
C ASN A 75 -11.46 7.38 32.28
N TYR A 76 -11.42 6.24 31.60
CA TYR A 76 -11.44 4.94 32.29
C TYR A 76 -10.17 4.75 33.15
N TYR A 77 -8.99 4.86 32.53
CA TYR A 77 -7.73 4.52 33.21
C TYR A 77 -7.26 5.57 34.22
N LEU A 78 -7.51 6.84 33.97
CA LEU A 78 -7.01 7.93 34.82
C LEU A 78 -8.04 8.45 35.83
N LYS A 79 -9.33 8.31 35.54
CA LYS A 79 -10.41 8.87 36.37
C LYS A 79 -11.38 7.80 36.91
N GLY A 80 -11.21 6.53 36.54
CA GLY A 80 -12.12 5.46 36.92
C GLY A 80 -13.56 5.66 36.39
N LYS A 81 -13.74 6.38 35.26
CA LYS A 81 -15.05 6.71 34.70
C LYS A 81 -15.27 6.01 33.37
N GLY A 82 -16.51 5.59 33.12
CA GLY A 82 -16.90 4.90 31.88
C GLY A 82 -16.70 3.39 31.93
N ASN A 83 -16.80 2.76 30.78
CA ASN A 83 -16.64 1.32 30.61
C ASN A 83 -15.64 1.03 29.49
N LEU A 84 -14.60 0.28 29.79
CA LEU A 84 -13.58 -0.09 28.79
C LEU A 84 -14.15 -1.01 27.69
N ASP A 85 -15.17 -1.82 28.02
CA ASP A 85 -15.81 -2.73 27.05
C ASP A 85 -16.59 -1.98 25.97
N SER A 86 -16.90 -0.68 26.20
CA SER A 86 -17.48 0.17 25.17
C SER A 86 -16.49 0.61 24.09
N ILE A 87 -15.19 0.37 24.28
CA ILE A 87 -14.15 0.64 23.30
C ILE A 87 -13.79 -0.68 22.61
N PRO A 88 -14.08 -0.84 21.30
CA PRO A 88 -13.78 -2.06 20.56
C PRO A 88 -12.30 -2.45 20.59
N LYS A 89 -12.00 -3.73 20.34
CA LYS A 89 -10.62 -4.25 20.27
C LYS A 89 -9.84 -3.65 19.10
N ALA A 90 -10.53 -3.44 17.97
CA ALA A 90 -9.96 -2.71 16.84
C ALA A 90 -11.03 -1.78 16.26
N THR A 91 -10.62 -0.56 15.97
CA THR A 91 -11.42 0.47 15.28
C THR A 91 -10.57 0.94 14.10
N VAL A 92 -11.05 0.72 12.88
CA VAL A 92 -10.28 1.00 11.67
C VAL A 92 -11.16 1.79 10.69
N PHE A 93 -10.58 2.84 10.12
CA PHE A 93 -11.23 3.64 9.09
C PHE A 93 -11.03 2.98 7.73
N PHE A 94 -12.12 2.77 6.98
CA PHE A 94 -12.08 2.23 5.64
C PHE A 94 -12.16 3.37 4.63
N THR A 95 -11.08 3.58 3.89
CA THR A 95 -11.05 4.53 2.79
C THR A 95 -11.86 4.02 1.60
N GLY A 96 -12.30 4.92 0.73
CA GLY A 96 -13.22 4.60 -0.37
C GLY A 96 -14.68 4.69 0.04
N GLU A 97 -15.11 4.04 1.11
CA GLU A 97 -16.43 4.29 1.73
C GLU A 97 -16.39 5.41 2.79
N ASN A 98 -15.21 5.67 3.36
CA ASN A 98 -14.95 6.71 4.34
C ASN A 98 -15.74 6.56 5.65
N GLU A 99 -15.73 5.34 6.17
CA GLU A 99 -16.45 4.98 7.39
C GLU A 99 -15.55 4.27 8.41
N TRP A 100 -15.91 4.38 9.70
CA TRP A 100 -15.26 3.65 10.78
C TRP A 100 -15.91 2.29 10.99
N HIS A 101 -15.07 1.24 11.01
CA HIS A 101 -15.50 -0.13 11.34
C HIS A 101 -14.90 -0.60 12.65
N GLU A 102 -15.65 -1.45 13.35
CA GLU A 102 -15.28 -1.99 14.65
C GLU A 102 -15.17 -3.52 14.58
N PHE A 103 -14.05 -4.03 15.10
CA PHE A 103 -13.74 -5.46 15.05
C PHE A 103 -13.37 -6.00 16.43
N LYS A 104 -13.62 -7.29 16.62
CA LYS A 104 -13.19 -8.05 17.81
C LYS A 104 -11.70 -8.34 17.80
N ILE A 105 -11.08 -8.37 16.62
CA ILE A 105 -9.66 -8.60 16.37
C ILE A 105 -9.30 -8.03 15.00
N TRP A 106 -8.03 -7.68 14.81
CA TRP A 106 -7.50 -7.28 13.51
C TRP A 106 -6.30 -8.17 13.11
N PRO A 107 -6.18 -8.64 11.83
CA PRO A 107 -7.20 -8.53 10.78
C PRO A 107 -8.49 -9.26 11.13
N PRO A 108 -9.64 -8.92 10.51
CA PRO A 108 -10.89 -9.65 10.67
C PRO A 108 -10.72 -11.14 10.32
N GLN A 109 -11.44 -12.03 11.00
CA GLN A 109 -11.32 -13.48 10.77
C GLN A 109 -12.11 -13.98 9.56
N ASP A 110 -13.05 -13.19 9.09
CA ASP A 110 -13.98 -13.47 7.99
C ASP A 110 -13.49 -12.98 6.63
N VAL A 111 -12.22 -12.55 6.55
CA VAL A 111 -11.59 -12.24 5.26
C VAL A 111 -11.28 -13.50 4.46
N GLN A 112 -11.55 -13.45 3.17
CA GLN A 112 -11.15 -14.45 2.21
C GLN A 112 -9.87 -14.01 1.48
N LEU A 113 -8.80 -14.80 1.58
CA LEU A 113 -7.58 -14.56 0.81
C LEU A 113 -7.82 -14.89 -0.67
N THR A 114 -7.81 -13.87 -1.51
CA THR A 114 -8.13 -13.94 -2.92
C THR A 114 -6.95 -13.46 -3.76
N ASN A 115 -6.55 -14.25 -4.76
CA ASN A 115 -5.45 -13.87 -5.63
C ASN A 115 -5.93 -12.93 -6.74
N LEU A 116 -5.27 -11.79 -6.88
CA LEU A 116 -5.39 -10.86 -8.00
C LEU A 116 -4.20 -11.08 -8.92
N TYR A 117 -4.42 -11.81 -10.03
CA TYR A 117 -3.37 -12.22 -10.96
C TYR A 117 -3.02 -11.14 -11.96
N LEU A 118 -1.73 -10.98 -12.21
CA LEU A 118 -1.22 -10.28 -13.38
C LEU A 118 -1.52 -11.15 -14.61
N GLN A 119 -1.96 -10.53 -15.69
CA GLN A 119 -2.35 -11.23 -16.91
C GLN A 119 -1.78 -10.52 -18.14
N ALA A 120 -1.76 -11.24 -19.26
CA ALA A 120 -1.35 -10.66 -20.53
C ALA A 120 -2.14 -9.39 -20.89
N ASN A 121 -1.53 -8.54 -21.73
CA ASN A 121 -2.12 -7.29 -22.20
C ASN A 121 -2.39 -6.28 -21.05
N ASN A 122 -1.56 -6.29 -20.03
CA ASN A 122 -1.66 -5.35 -18.89
C ASN A 122 -2.97 -5.48 -18.10
N GLN A 123 -3.59 -6.68 -18.10
CA GLN A 123 -4.83 -6.94 -17.37
C GLN A 123 -4.56 -7.46 -15.96
N LEU A 124 -5.50 -7.19 -15.05
CA LEU A 124 -5.64 -7.86 -13.77
C LEU A 124 -6.92 -8.67 -13.72
N GLY A 125 -6.89 -9.82 -13.05
CA GLY A 125 -8.08 -10.65 -12.89
C GLY A 125 -7.98 -11.59 -11.70
N PHE A 126 -9.13 -12.05 -11.23
CA PHE A 126 -9.22 -13.01 -10.12
C PHE A 126 -9.14 -14.48 -10.58
N THR A 127 -8.98 -14.72 -11.87
CA THR A 127 -8.80 -16.04 -12.44
C THR A 127 -7.35 -16.26 -12.83
N GLN A 128 -6.78 -17.41 -12.48
CA GLN A 128 -5.42 -17.75 -12.87
C GLN A 128 -5.28 -17.72 -14.41
N PRO A 129 -4.16 -17.21 -14.94
CA PRO A 129 -3.90 -17.23 -16.39
C PRO A 129 -3.99 -18.64 -16.95
N ALA A 130 -4.70 -18.78 -18.08
CA ALA A 130 -4.98 -20.11 -18.70
C ALA A 130 -3.95 -20.52 -19.77
N SER A 131 -3.14 -19.60 -20.25
CA SER A 131 -2.15 -19.85 -21.32
C SER A 131 -0.84 -19.13 -21.01
N GLY A 132 0.27 -19.73 -21.44
CA GLY A 132 1.59 -19.12 -21.35
C GLY A 132 1.73 -18.02 -22.40
N ASN A 133 2.24 -16.89 -21.97
CA ASN A 133 2.63 -15.77 -22.81
C ASN A 133 4.06 -15.36 -22.45
N ASN A 134 4.67 -14.56 -23.32
CA ASN A 134 5.96 -13.95 -22.97
C ASN A 134 5.80 -13.09 -21.72
N PRO A 135 6.79 -13.06 -20.83
CA PRO A 135 6.78 -12.16 -19.68
C PRO A 135 6.73 -10.71 -20.14
N ASP A 136 6.11 -9.85 -19.35
CA ASP A 136 6.26 -8.41 -19.51
C ASP A 136 7.63 -7.97 -19.02
N GLU A 137 8.27 -7.02 -19.70
CA GLU A 137 9.62 -6.57 -19.35
C GLU A 137 9.74 -5.05 -19.36
N TYR A 138 10.64 -4.55 -18.53
CA TYR A 138 11.08 -3.16 -18.54
C TYR A 138 12.58 -3.05 -18.26
N VAL A 139 13.16 -1.92 -18.65
CA VAL A 139 14.54 -1.61 -18.33
C VAL A 139 14.57 -0.61 -17.18
N SER A 140 15.11 -1.05 -16.04
CA SER A 140 15.41 -0.17 -14.92
C SER A 140 16.75 0.51 -15.12
N ASP A 141 16.77 1.85 -15.06
CA ASP A 141 17.99 2.66 -15.19
C ASP A 141 18.20 3.48 -13.90
N PRO A 142 19.16 3.14 -13.05
CA PRO A 142 19.42 3.88 -11.82
C PRO A 142 19.81 5.34 -12.02
N ALA A 143 20.24 5.73 -13.24
CA ALA A 143 20.51 7.13 -13.58
C ALA A 143 19.22 7.93 -13.84
N LYS A 144 18.07 7.25 -14.03
CA LYS A 144 16.75 7.85 -14.27
C LYS A 144 15.69 7.18 -13.42
N PRO A 145 15.83 7.19 -12.08
CA PRO A 145 14.94 6.45 -11.20
C PRO A 145 13.50 6.94 -11.32
N VAL A 146 12.54 6.07 -11.03
CA VAL A 146 11.13 6.43 -10.90
C VAL A 146 10.98 7.27 -9.63
N PRO A 147 10.43 8.50 -9.71
CA PRO A 147 10.23 9.35 -8.55
C PRO A 147 9.12 8.81 -7.64
N TYR A 148 9.15 9.17 -6.37
CA TYR A 148 8.13 8.74 -5.39
C TYR A 148 6.85 9.60 -5.45
N THR A 149 6.95 10.82 -5.92
CA THR A 149 5.85 11.78 -6.12
C THR A 149 6.11 12.62 -7.36
N SER A 150 5.12 13.34 -7.83
CA SER A 150 5.27 14.28 -8.94
C SER A 150 5.99 15.55 -8.49
N GLY A 151 6.86 16.10 -9.36
CA GLY A 151 7.60 17.33 -9.07
C GLY A 151 8.87 17.10 -8.25
N ILE A 152 9.49 18.21 -7.85
CA ILE A 152 10.70 18.26 -7.03
C ILE A 152 10.35 18.90 -5.70
N HIS A 153 10.68 18.24 -4.61
CA HIS A 153 10.39 18.68 -3.25
C HIS A 153 11.69 18.71 -2.44
N GLU A 154 11.84 19.71 -1.57
CA GLU A 154 12.99 19.83 -0.66
C GLU A 154 12.94 18.76 0.43
N ASP A 155 11.71 18.50 0.93
CA ASP A 155 11.45 17.49 1.96
C ASP A 155 10.50 16.40 1.44
N ARG A 156 10.47 15.24 2.13
CA ARG A 156 9.49 14.19 1.87
C ARG A 156 8.08 14.73 2.10
N THR A 157 7.24 14.69 1.06
CA THR A 157 5.83 15.04 1.18
C THR A 157 5.09 13.99 2.03
N ARG A 158 4.02 14.37 2.71
CA ARG A 158 3.12 13.44 3.42
C ARG A 158 2.06 12.89 2.47
N GLU A 159 1.66 13.71 1.53
CA GLU A 159 0.58 13.50 0.56
C GLU A 159 0.91 12.36 -0.42
N TYR A 160 2.19 12.01 -0.63
CA TYR A 160 2.57 10.96 -1.57
C TYR A 160 1.88 9.62 -1.31
N MET A 161 1.47 9.36 -0.05
CA MET A 161 0.80 8.13 0.34
C MET A 161 -0.62 7.98 -0.25
N THR A 162 -1.20 9.08 -0.76
CA THR A 162 -2.48 9.10 -1.46
C THR A 162 -2.40 9.72 -2.84
N ASP A 163 -1.17 10.08 -3.29
CA ASP A 163 -0.95 10.82 -4.53
C ASP A 163 -1.43 10.07 -5.78
N ASP A 164 -1.81 10.87 -6.73
CA ASP A 164 -2.18 10.44 -8.08
C ASP A 164 -1.01 9.80 -8.82
N GLN A 165 -1.10 8.52 -9.12
CA GLN A 165 -0.03 7.76 -9.76
C GLN A 165 0.03 7.90 -11.29
N ARG A 166 -0.76 8.81 -11.89
CA ARG A 166 -0.73 9.09 -13.35
C ARG A 166 0.66 9.55 -13.83
N PHE A 167 1.45 10.20 -12.97
CA PHE A 167 2.80 10.67 -13.32
C PHE A 167 3.78 9.52 -13.61
N THR A 168 3.53 8.31 -13.08
CA THR A 168 4.34 7.11 -13.33
C THR A 168 3.70 6.15 -14.32
N ALA A 169 2.37 6.19 -14.49
CA ALA A 169 1.62 5.21 -15.28
C ALA A 169 1.98 5.15 -16.77
N ASN A 170 2.59 6.20 -17.32
CA ASN A 170 2.99 6.28 -18.72
C ASN A 170 4.52 6.11 -18.94
N ARG A 171 5.27 5.76 -17.89
CA ARG A 171 6.70 5.52 -18.00
C ARG A 171 6.97 4.14 -18.56
N THR A 172 8.02 4.02 -19.36
CA THR A 172 8.43 2.74 -19.96
C THR A 172 9.19 1.82 -19.00
N ASP A 173 9.54 2.33 -17.83
CA ASP A 173 10.21 1.60 -16.73
C ASP A 173 9.25 1.28 -15.57
N VAL A 174 7.94 1.35 -15.83
CA VAL A 174 6.86 0.96 -14.91
C VAL A 174 5.88 0.05 -15.65
N LEU A 175 5.68 -1.17 -15.14
CA LEU A 175 4.60 -2.03 -15.62
C LEU A 175 3.30 -1.64 -14.91
N VAL A 176 2.23 -1.57 -15.69
CA VAL A 176 0.90 -1.15 -15.21
C VAL A 176 -0.13 -2.17 -15.61
N TYR A 177 -0.80 -2.76 -14.64
CA TYR A 177 -1.89 -3.72 -14.84
C TYR A 177 -3.18 -3.17 -14.26
N LYS A 178 -4.31 -3.37 -14.93
CA LYS A 178 -5.63 -2.88 -14.48
C LYS A 178 -6.71 -3.93 -14.66
N THR A 179 -7.68 -3.94 -13.74
CA THR A 179 -8.94 -4.68 -13.95
C THR A 179 -9.82 -3.99 -14.97
N ASP A 180 -10.81 -4.69 -15.47
CA ASP A 180 -12.00 -4.02 -16.01
C ASP A 180 -12.66 -3.17 -14.94
N THR A 181 -13.59 -2.31 -15.37
CA THR A 181 -14.42 -1.53 -14.44
C THR A 181 -15.18 -2.47 -13.51
N LEU A 182 -15.05 -2.25 -12.21
CA LEU A 182 -15.69 -3.06 -11.18
C LEU A 182 -17.20 -2.98 -11.29
N LYS A 183 -17.86 -4.14 -11.24
CA LYS A 183 -19.31 -4.25 -11.30
C LYS A 183 -19.98 -4.20 -9.93
N GLU A 184 -19.19 -4.42 -8.88
CA GLU A 184 -19.56 -4.41 -7.47
C GLU A 184 -18.41 -3.85 -6.62
N ASP A 185 -18.69 -3.48 -5.40
CA ASP A 185 -17.69 -3.03 -4.45
C ASP A 185 -16.80 -4.21 -4.02
N ILE A 186 -15.51 -3.94 -3.78
CA ILE A 186 -14.56 -4.90 -3.23
C ILE A 186 -13.90 -4.28 -2.01
N THR A 187 -14.18 -4.83 -0.84
CA THR A 187 -13.60 -4.36 0.42
C THR A 187 -12.41 -5.24 0.80
N ILE A 188 -11.29 -4.63 1.16
CA ILE A 188 -10.08 -5.33 1.64
C ILE A 188 -9.70 -4.88 3.03
N ALA A 189 -9.33 -5.85 3.90
CA ALA A 189 -9.05 -5.62 5.32
C ALA A 189 -7.91 -6.53 5.82
N GLY A 190 -6.71 -6.00 5.91
CA GLY A 190 -5.54 -6.74 6.39
C GLY A 190 -4.31 -6.60 5.49
N PRO A 191 -3.27 -7.43 5.72
CA PRO A 191 -2.03 -7.37 4.96
C PRO A 191 -2.19 -7.91 3.54
N ILE A 192 -1.60 -7.21 2.57
CA ILE A 192 -1.47 -7.67 1.19
C ILE A 192 -0.15 -8.44 1.05
N THR A 193 -0.11 -9.46 0.21
CA THR A 193 1.14 -10.14 -0.14
C THR A 193 1.37 -10.05 -1.65
N ALA A 194 2.51 -9.51 -2.05
CA ALA A 194 3.00 -9.62 -3.42
C ALA A 194 3.74 -10.95 -3.60
N ASP A 195 3.38 -11.72 -4.62
CA ASP A 195 4.01 -13.00 -4.99
C ASP A 195 4.37 -12.94 -6.48
N LEU A 196 5.62 -12.57 -6.77
CA LEU A 196 6.09 -12.30 -8.12
C LEU A 196 7.04 -13.40 -8.59
N GLN A 197 6.87 -13.85 -9.82
CA GLN A 197 7.81 -14.68 -10.55
C GLN A 197 8.60 -13.79 -11.51
N VAL A 198 9.89 -13.67 -11.28
CA VAL A 198 10.71 -12.65 -11.97
C VAL A 198 12.00 -13.24 -12.51
N SER A 199 12.59 -12.64 -13.55
CA SER A 199 13.99 -12.79 -13.86
C SER A 199 14.61 -11.42 -14.14
N ILE A 200 15.89 -11.31 -13.86
CA ILE A 200 16.63 -10.07 -14.06
C ILE A 200 17.92 -10.34 -14.86
N SER A 201 18.37 -9.36 -15.61
CA SER A 201 19.62 -9.50 -16.42
C SER A 201 20.89 -9.30 -15.60
N THR A 202 20.79 -8.98 -14.34
CA THR A 202 21.89 -8.60 -13.43
C THR A 202 21.83 -9.42 -12.14
N THR A 203 22.56 -9.03 -11.10
CA THR A 203 22.67 -9.82 -9.86
C THR A 203 21.88 -9.28 -8.67
N ASP A 204 21.26 -8.09 -8.80
CA ASP A 204 20.35 -7.52 -7.80
C ASP A 204 19.37 -6.54 -8.47
N ALA A 205 18.22 -6.34 -7.88
CA ALA A 205 17.22 -5.32 -8.23
C ALA A 205 16.24 -5.11 -7.07
N ASP A 206 15.60 -3.95 -7.02
CA ASP A 206 14.47 -3.73 -6.11
C ASP A 206 13.15 -3.96 -6.84
N PHE A 207 12.13 -4.37 -6.08
CA PHE A 207 10.77 -4.58 -6.57
C PHE A 207 9.81 -3.73 -5.74
N VAL A 208 9.35 -2.65 -6.32
CA VAL A 208 8.32 -1.78 -5.74
C VAL A 208 6.99 -2.19 -6.34
N VAL A 209 6.03 -2.51 -5.48
CA VAL A 209 4.67 -2.87 -5.87
C VAL A 209 3.72 -1.83 -5.28
N LYS A 210 2.83 -1.30 -6.11
CA LYS A 210 1.80 -0.34 -5.70
C LYS A 210 0.43 -0.88 -6.03
N LEU A 211 -0.46 -0.87 -5.04
CA LEU A 211 -1.90 -1.09 -5.21
C LEU A 211 -2.59 0.27 -5.28
N ILE A 212 -3.40 0.48 -6.29
CA ILE A 212 -3.94 1.78 -6.67
C ILE A 212 -5.44 1.63 -6.94
N ASP A 213 -6.22 2.57 -6.43
CA ASP A 213 -7.63 2.74 -6.78
C ASP A 213 -7.76 3.77 -7.91
N VAL A 214 -8.25 3.34 -9.07
CA VAL A 214 -8.48 4.21 -10.23
C VAL A 214 -9.93 4.67 -10.23
N PHE A 215 -10.12 5.95 -10.01
CA PHE A 215 -11.43 6.58 -9.98
C PHE A 215 -12.06 6.65 -11.38
N PRO A 216 -13.39 6.68 -11.50
CA PRO A 216 -14.08 6.87 -12.77
C PRO A 216 -13.63 8.15 -13.50
N ASP A 217 -13.73 8.13 -14.83
CA ASP A 217 -13.35 9.29 -15.67
C ASP A 217 -14.30 10.50 -15.51
N ASP A 218 -15.46 10.30 -14.92
CA ASP A 218 -16.46 11.31 -14.59
C ASP A 218 -16.56 11.61 -13.09
N PHE A 219 -15.61 11.11 -12.29
CA PHE A 219 -15.61 11.32 -10.84
C PHE A 219 -15.43 12.79 -10.50
N ALA A 220 -16.31 13.28 -9.62
CA ALA A 220 -16.18 14.58 -8.98
C ALA A 220 -16.60 14.47 -7.52
N TYR A 221 -15.92 15.19 -6.64
CA TYR A 221 -16.47 15.41 -5.30
C TYR A 221 -17.72 16.29 -5.40
N GLU A 222 -18.75 15.96 -4.64
CA GLU A 222 -19.87 16.87 -4.43
C GLU A 222 -19.33 18.20 -3.89
N GLU A 223 -19.75 19.31 -4.50
CA GLU A 223 -19.32 20.63 -4.08
C GLU A 223 -19.82 20.88 -2.65
N ASP A 224 -18.93 20.81 -1.70
CA ASP A 224 -19.16 21.41 -0.40
C ASP A 224 -19.06 22.93 -0.56
N ALA A 225 -20.16 23.65 -0.40
CA ALA A 225 -20.29 25.09 -0.63
C ALA A 225 -19.27 25.95 0.17
N ASN A 226 -18.54 25.38 1.11
CA ASN A 226 -17.55 26.03 1.97
C ASN A 226 -16.07 25.68 1.68
N THR A 227 -15.77 24.81 0.72
CA THR A 227 -14.39 24.42 0.41
C THR A 227 -14.04 24.61 -1.06
N GLN A 228 -14.18 25.82 -1.55
CA GLN A 228 -13.62 26.20 -2.86
C GLN A 228 -12.08 26.30 -2.78
N LYS A 229 -11.38 25.19 -2.71
CA LYS A 229 -10.07 25.14 -3.36
C LYS A 229 -10.31 24.88 -4.84
N PRO A 230 -9.67 25.62 -5.79
CA PRO A 230 -9.76 25.33 -7.22
C PRO A 230 -9.36 23.86 -7.39
N GLY A 231 -10.31 23.03 -7.85
CA GLY A 231 -10.25 21.60 -7.70
C GLY A 231 -9.12 21.00 -8.51
N TYR A 232 -8.34 20.15 -7.88
CA TYR A 232 -7.57 19.15 -8.59
C TYR A 232 -8.56 18.26 -9.36
N ILE A 233 -8.22 17.92 -10.60
CA ILE A 233 -9.09 17.09 -11.45
C ILE A 233 -9.02 15.64 -10.93
N MET A 234 -10.11 15.22 -10.28
CA MET A 234 -10.23 13.87 -9.72
C MET A 234 -10.68 12.81 -10.73
N ASN A 235 -11.11 13.22 -11.93
CA ASN A 235 -11.46 12.30 -13.01
C ASN A 235 -10.28 11.40 -13.35
N GLY A 236 -10.48 10.09 -13.26
CA GLY A 236 -9.43 9.11 -13.52
C GLY A 236 -8.24 9.18 -12.54
N TYR A 237 -8.43 9.76 -11.35
CA TYR A 237 -7.41 9.84 -10.31
C TYR A 237 -6.94 8.44 -9.95
N GLN A 238 -5.63 8.27 -9.81
CA GLN A 238 -5.02 6.98 -9.48
C GLN A 238 -4.50 7.04 -8.04
N MET A 239 -5.41 6.89 -7.08
CA MET A 239 -5.09 6.97 -5.65
C MET A 239 -4.17 5.83 -5.23
N LEU A 240 -3.00 6.15 -4.71
CA LEU A 240 -2.16 5.14 -4.05
C LEU A 240 -2.89 4.64 -2.79
N VAL A 241 -3.22 3.34 -2.76
CA VAL A 241 -3.82 2.67 -1.58
C VAL A 241 -2.71 2.10 -0.69
N ARG A 242 -1.74 1.41 -1.31
CA ARG A 242 -0.56 0.88 -0.63
C ARG A 242 0.59 0.70 -1.61
N GLY A 243 1.76 1.15 -1.22
CA GLY A 243 3.02 0.84 -1.89
C GLY A 243 4.00 0.23 -0.91
N ASP A 244 4.80 -0.73 -1.36
CA ASP A 244 5.89 -1.28 -0.57
C ASP A 244 7.03 -1.76 -1.48
N VAL A 245 8.20 -2.03 -0.89
CA VAL A 245 9.41 -2.39 -1.61
C VAL A 245 10.09 -3.60 -1.00
N MET A 246 10.52 -4.53 -1.88
CA MET A 246 11.44 -5.60 -1.54
C MET A 246 12.78 -5.37 -2.26
N ARG A 247 13.85 -5.18 -1.49
CA ARG A 247 15.20 -5.26 -2.05
C ARG A 247 15.51 -6.72 -2.37
N GLY A 248 15.62 -7.02 -3.65
CA GLY A 248 15.60 -8.41 -4.14
C GLY A 248 16.65 -9.33 -3.56
N ARG A 249 17.83 -8.80 -3.16
CA ARG A 249 18.85 -9.59 -2.46
C ARG A 249 18.36 -10.18 -1.13
N TYR A 250 17.32 -9.60 -0.52
CA TYR A 250 16.74 -10.07 0.74
C TYR A 250 15.42 -10.85 0.57
N ARG A 251 15.06 -11.23 -0.67
CA ARG A 251 13.82 -11.94 -0.99
C ARG A 251 13.60 -13.25 -0.21
N ASN A 252 14.69 -13.93 0.14
CA ASN A 252 14.67 -15.21 0.84
C ASN A 252 14.96 -15.07 2.34
N ASN A 253 15.73 -14.05 2.75
CA ASN A 253 16.14 -13.86 4.13
C ASN A 253 16.62 -12.41 4.35
N PHE A 254 16.10 -11.73 5.38
CA PHE A 254 16.48 -10.35 5.68
C PHE A 254 17.89 -10.18 6.27
N GLU A 255 18.49 -11.26 6.80
CA GLU A 255 19.84 -11.23 7.39
C GLU A 255 20.94 -11.69 6.41
N LYS A 256 20.57 -12.52 5.43
CA LYS A 256 21.52 -13.14 4.49
C LYS A 256 21.16 -12.75 3.06
N PRO A 257 21.83 -11.72 2.51
CA PRO A 257 21.57 -11.30 1.14
C PRO A 257 22.03 -12.38 0.14
N GLU A 258 21.24 -12.59 -0.91
CA GLU A 258 21.48 -13.59 -1.95
C GLU A 258 21.34 -12.95 -3.33
N ALA A 259 22.40 -13.08 -4.15
CA ALA A 259 22.40 -12.59 -5.53
C ALA A 259 21.36 -13.34 -6.38
N PHE A 260 20.83 -12.66 -7.38
CA PHE A 260 20.13 -13.34 -8.47
C PHE A 260 21.13 -13.99 -9.42
N ILE A 261 20.69 -15.07 -10.04
CA ILE A 261 21.37 -15.64 -11.21
C ILE A 261 20.76 -15.01 -12.46
N PRO A 262 21.52 -14.24 -13.25
CA PRO A 262 21.00 -13.53 -14.41
C PRO A 262 20.20 -14.45 -15.36
N GLY A 263 18.99 -14.02 -15.70
CA GLY A 263 18.08 -14.75 -16.60
C GLY A 263 17.32 -15.92 -15.98
N GLN A 264 17.66 -16.34 -14.74
CA GLN A 264 16.93 -17.42 -14.05
C GLN A 264 15.68 -16.88 -13.40
N ILE A 265 14.54 -17.60 -13.57
CA ILE A 265 13.29 -17.28 -12.87
C ILE A 265 13.50 -17.49 -11.38
N SER A 266 13.09 -16.51 -10.61
CA SER A 266 13.17 -16.49 -9.15
C SER A 266 11.88 -15.93 -8.57
N LYS A 267 11.52 -16.41 -7.40
CA LYS A 267 10.36 -15.90 -6.65
C LYS A 267 10.76 -14.71 -5.80
N VAL A 268 9.98 -13.64 -5.88
CA VAL A 268 10.04 -12.49 -4.97
C VAL A 268 8.70 -12.38 -4.26
N LYS A 269 8.69 -12.75 -2.98
CA LYS A 269 7.48 -12.74 -2.16
C LYS A 269 7.69 -11.89 -0.92
N PHE A 270 6.79 -10.94 -0.68
CA PHE A 270 6.82 -10.11 0.51
C PHE A 270 5.43 -9.64 0.91
N THR A 271 5.25 -9.45 2.21
CA THR A 271 4.02 -8.91 2.76
C THR A 271 4.12 -7.39 2.81
N MET A 272 3.20 -6.72 2.18
CA MET A 272 2.99 -5.29 2.27
C MET A 272 2.19 -4.98 3.54
N ASN A 273 2.27 -3.73 4.02
CA ASN A 273 1.53 -3.33 5.21
C ASN A 273 0.01 -3.50 5.04
N ASP A 274 -0.67 -3.61 6.18
CA ASP A 274 -2.13 -3.73 6.23
C ASP A 274 -2.84 -2.56 5.53
N VAL A 275 -3.99 -2.86 4.99
CA VAL A 275 -4.90 -1.90 4.36
C VAL A 275 -6.31 -2.07 4.90
N ALA A 276 -7.10 -1.02 4.82
CA ALA A 276 -8.54 -0.99 5.00
C ALA A 276 -9.10 -0.06 3.91
N HIS A 277 -9.63 -0.66 2.86
CA HIS A 277 -10.06 0.09 1.67
C HIS A 277 -11.21 -0.61 0.95
N LYS A 278 -12.16 0.18 0.46
CA LYS A 278 -13.25 -0.27 -0.40
C LYS A 278 -13.06 0.30 -1.80
N PHE A 279 -12.70 -0.56 -2.75
CA PHE A 279 -12.78 -0.23 -4.18
C PHE A 279 -14.25 -0.21 -4.57
N LYS A 280 -14.74 0.93 -4.99
CA LYS A 280 -16.17 1.08 -5.34
C LYS A 280 -16.50 0.55 -6.72
N LYS A 281 -17.74 0.12 -6.92
CA LYS A 281 -18.31 -0.11 -8.24
C LYS A 281 -18.06 1.10 -9.14
N GLY A 282 -17.66 0.85 -10.39
CA GLY A 282 -17.28 1.90 -11.33
C GLY A 282 -15.79 2.26 -11.31
N HIS A 283 -15.06 1.93 -10.24
CA HIS A 283 -13.62 2.08 -10.14
C HIS A 283 -12.89 0.91 -10.85
N ARG A 284 -11.55 0.98 -10.88
CA ARG A 284 -10.69 -0.13 -11.31
C ARG A 284 -9.58 -0.33 -10.28
N ILE A 285 -9.18 -1.57 -10.07
CA ILE A 285 -7.96 -1.87 -9.32
C ILE A 285 -6.79 -1.79 -10.30
N MET A 286 -5.71 -1.10 -9.90
CA MET A 286 -4.47 -1.05 -10.66
C MET A 286 -3.31 -1.51 -9.80
N VAL A 287 -2.36 -2.21 -10.43
CA VAL A 287 -1.06 -2.56 -9.85
C VAL A 287 0.03 -1.95 -10.71
N GLN A 288 0.97 -1.25 -10.09
CA GLN A 288 2.21 -0.81 -10.73
C GLN A 288 3.39 -1.59 -10.16
N ILE A 289 4.32 -2.00 -11.02
CA ILE A 289 5.57 -2.66 -10.65
C ILE A 289 6.73 -1.89 -11.26
N GLN A 290 7.71 -1.55 -10.44
CA GLN A 290 8.90 -0.76 -10.80
C GLN A 290 10.10 -1.16 -9.94
N SER A 291 11.31 -0.72 -10.27
CA SER A 291 12.55 -1.07 -9.55
C SER A 291 13.24 0.12 -8.85
N SER A 292 12.53 1.22 -8.68
CA SER A 292 13.00 2.36 -7.89
C SER A 292 11.83 3.20 -7.40
N TRP A 293 12.00 3.89 -6.28
CA TRP A 293 11.02 4.80 -5.68
C TRP A 293 11.78 5.96 -5.03
N PHE A 294 12.48 6.70 -5.88
CA PHE A 294 13.49 7.66 -5.45
C PHE A 294 12.88 9.06 -5.18
N PRO A 295 13.40 9.80 -4.19
CA PRO A 295 14.42 9.46 -3.20
C PRO A 295 13.86 8.83 -1.90
N LEU A 296 12.60 8.37 -1.89
CA LEU A 296 12.01 7.68 -0.73
C LEU A 296 12.81 6.43 -0.36
N VAL A 297 13.27 5.70 -1.37
CA VAL A 297 14.17 4.55 -1.27
C VAL A 297 15.42 4.86 -2.07
N ASP A 298 16.60 4.55 -1.52
CA ASP A 298 17.88 4.71 -2.21
C ASP A 298 17.95 3.82 -3.47
N ARG A 299 18.68 4.30 -4.48
CA ARG A 299 18.82 3.60 -5.75
C ARG A 299 19.62 2.30 -5.56
N ASN A 300 19.12 1.22 -6.13
CA ASN A 300 19.88 -0.04 -6.20
C ASN A 300 20.88 0.03 -7.37
N PRO A 301 22.17 -0.29 -7.14
CA PRO A 301 23.16 -0.42 -8.22
C PRO A 301 22.81 -1.50 -9.26
N GLN A 302 21.86 -2.38 -8.95
CA GLN A 302 21.46 -3.56 -9.74
C GLN A 302 22.59 -4.57 -9.89
N LYS A 303 23.51 -4.53 -8.96
CA LYS A 303 24.68 -5.39 -8.81
C LYS A 303 24.82 -5.79 -7.35
N MET A 304 25.22 -7.05 -7.11
CA MET A 304 25.44 -7.53 -5.74
C MET A 304 26.71 -6.91 -5.16
N VAL A 305 26.62 -5.67 -4.72
CA VAL A 305 27.67 -4.90 -4.03
C VAL A 305 27.07 -4.26 -2.77
N ASP A 306 27.93 -3.79 -1.88
CA ASP A 306 27.47 -2.93 -0.77
C ASP A 306 27.08 -1.56 -1.33
N ILE A 307 25.79 -1.21 -1.21
CA ILE A 307 25.25 0.03 -1.81
C ILE A 307 25.76 1.30 -1.15
N TYR A 308 26.23 1.24 0.10
CA TYR A 308 26.74 2.40 0.85
C TYR A 308 28.21 2.70 0.56
N THR A 309 28.93 1.74 0.00
CA THR A 309 30.35 1.87 -0.32
C THR A 309 30.66 1.69 -1.80
N CYS A 310 29.64 1.43 -2.62
CA CYS A 310 29.81 1.27 -4.07
C CYS A 310 30.11 2.62 -4.75
N SER A 311 30.73 2.54 -5.93
CA SER A 311 31.01 3.69 -6.78
C SER A 311 29.94 3.90 -7.86
N ASP A 312 29.93 5.06 -8.49
CA ASP A 312 29.01 5.35 -9.59
C ASP A 312 29.16 4.34 -10.76
N SER A 313 30.33 3.75 -10.95
CA SER A 313 30.57 2.73 -11.97
C SER A 313 29.94 1.37 -11.65
N ASP A 314 29.45 1.15 -10.44
CA ASP A 314 28.74 -0.06 -10.06
C ASP A 314 27.27 -0.02 -10.44
N PHE A 315 26.71 1.19 -10.68
CA PHE A 315 25.33 1.35 -11.11
C PHE A 315 25.19 0.95 -12.59
N GLN A 316 24.31 0.01 -12.86
CA GLN A 316 24.07 -0.52 -14.20
C GLN A 316 22.58 -0.67 -14.49
N LYS A 317 22.22 -0.64 -15.78
CA LYS A 317 20.85 -0.95 -16.21
C LYS A 317 20.57 -2.43 -16.03
N ALA A 318 19.33 -2.75 -15.71
CA ALA A 318 18.84 -4.12 -15.67
C ALA A 318 17.54 -4.25 -16.47
N THR A 319 17.44 -5.32 -17.25
CA THR A 319 16.14 -5.77 -17.78
C THR A 319 15.48 -6.64 -16.72
N ILE A 320 14.29 -6.26 -16.35
CA ILE A 320 13.44 -6.96 -15.37
C ILE A 320 12.29 -7.59 -16.13
N LYS A 321 12.03 -8.87 -15.89
CA LYS A 321 10.91 -9.61 -16.47
C LYS A 321 9.96 -10.06 -15.37
N ILE A 322 8.67 -9.88 -15.59
CA ILE A 322 7.59 -10.33 -14.70
C ILE A 322 6.78 -11.38 -15.47
N TYR A 323 6.69 -12.57 -14.89
CA TYR A 323 6.00 -13.70 -15.52
C TYR A 323 4.54 -13.77 -15.05
N HIS A 324 3.67 -14.15 -15.96
CA HIS A 324 2.23 -14.29 -15.72
C HIS A 324 1.61 -15.46 -16.52
N ASP A 325 2.42 -16.49 -16.81
CA ASP A 325 1.95 -17.76 -17.38
C ASP A 325 1.39 -18.71 -16.29
N PRO A 326 0.72 -19.81 -16.66
CA PRO A 326 0.15 -20.72 -15.66
C PRO A 326 1.15 -21.34 -14.69
N ASP A 327 2.39 -21.58 -15.13
CA ASP A 327 3.45 -22.21 -14.33
C ASP A 327 4.21 -21.19 -13.48
N HIS A 328 4.21 -19.92 -13.91
CA HIS A 328 4.90 -18.81 -13.26
C HIS A 328 3.96 -17.61 -13.06
N ALA A 329 2.81 -17.86 -12.45
CA ALA A 329 1.83 -16.81 -12.21
C ALA A 329 2.33 -15.84 -11.13
N SER A 330 2.31 -14.53 -11.44
CA SER A 330 2.50 -13.45 -10.47
C SER A 330 1.16 -12.89 -10.05
N PHE A 331 1.00 -12.58 -8.76
CA PHE A 331 -0.27 -12.10 -8.21
C PHE A 331 -0.08 -11.33 -6.91
N LEU A 332 -1.11 -10.59 -6.51
CA LEU A 332 -1.27 -10.09 -5.15
C LEU A 332 -2.30 -10.96 -4.41
N VAL A 333 -1.97 -11.39 -3.19
CA VAL A 333 -2.95 -11.99 -2.28
C VAL A 333 -3.65 -10.86 -1.54
N MET A 334 -4.94 -10.70 -1.76
CA MET A 334 -5.77 -9.66 -1.19
C MET A 334 -6.69 -10.24 -0.10
N PRO A 335 -6.73 -9.65 1.10
CA PRO A 335 -7.64 -10.05 2.16
C PRO A 335 -9.02 -9.44 1.91
N VAL A 336 -9.88 -10.09 1.11
CA VAL A 336 -11.22 -9.62 0.76
C VAL A 336 -12.17 -9.85 1.93
N LEU A 337 -12.81 -8.79 2.41
CA LEU A 337 -13.84 -8.82 3.44
C LEU A 337 -15.21 -8.94 2.75
N HIS A 338 -15.97 -9.97 3.10
CA HIS A 338 -17.34 -10.14 2.65
C HIS A 338 -18.29 -9.55 3.69
N GLU A 339 -19.19 -8.66 3.26
CA GLU A 339 -20.23 -8.06 4.08
C GLU A 339 -21.43 -9.00 4.25
#